data_1274191731d08a37f6edaa04a680a1ef
#
_entry.id   1274191731d08a37f6edaa04a680a1ef
#
_cell.length_a   1.000
_cell.length_b   1.000
_cell.length_c   1.000
_cell.angle_alpha   90.00
_cell.angle_beta   90.00
_cell.angle_gamma   90.00
#
_symmetry.space_group_name_H-M   'P 1'
#
loop_
_entity.id
_entity.type
_entity.pdbx_description
1 polymer ?
#
loop_
_entity_poly.entity_id
_entity_poly.type
_entity_poly.pdbx_seq_one_letter_code
_entity_poly.pdbx_strand_id
1 'polypeptide(L)'
;MRRLNVWVLLSAAILFLGTVITAQPAAFPEAFRVIGNIYWVGGEYGSYLITTPQGHILLDTGSTEMHDVIVSNVKKLGFKVEDIKIMISSHAHWDHVQGHAAMKKLTGAQVVALGGDAAALEAGQDNSAGGFPGMIAVHVDRVIKDGDIVSLGGTTLRALWTPGHTQGATVWMTTVQEGGKNYSVAFRGGEVPNDGVPLINNPRHPTVIEDTRMTLQRLKALKPPDLFLHNHHQNLGRPLDAALPVDSHCDTCMDAKAFTDMLARSEKNFTEQVRDAEAKK
;
A
#
# COMPACT_ATOMS: atom_id res chain seq x y z
N MET A 1 75.71 24.02 -47.21
CA MET A 1 74.26 24.23 -47.18
C MET A 1 73.60 23.02 -46.50
N ARG A 2 73.23 23.11 -45.22
CA ARG A 2 72.55 22.05 -44.44
C ARG A 2 71.08 22.37 -44.38
N ARG A 3 70.21 21.51 -44.88
CA ARG A 3 68.75 21.65 -44.81
C ARG A 3 68.30 21.15 -43.44
N LEU A 4 67.65 21.98 -42.70
CA LEU A 4 66.99 21.65 -41.42
C LEU A 4 65.59 21.10 -41.72
N ASN A 5 65.35 19.83 -41.38
CA ASN A 5 63.98 19.28 -41.44
C ASN A 5 63.29 19.55 -40.11
N VAL A 6 62.18 20.32 -40.14
CA VAL A 6 61.29 20.58 -39.01
C VAL A 6 60.18 19.55 -39.06
N TRP A 7 60.15 18.67 -38.07
CA TRP A 7 59.01 17.77 -37.85
C TRP A 7 57.97 18.47 -36.98
N VAL A 8 56.78 18.66 -37.55
CA VAL A 8 55.61 19.16 -36.80
C VAL A 8 54.88 17.95 -36.26
N LEU A 9 54.93 17.80 -34.94
CA LEU A 9 54.09 16.82 -34.22
C LEU A 9 52.71 17.37 -34.03
N LEU A 10 51.71 16.85 -34.76
CA LEU A 10 50.29 17.08 -34.48
C LEU A 10 49.86 16.18 -33.34
N SER A 11 49.62 16.76 -32.15
CA SER A 11 49.02 16.07 -31.04
C SER A 11 47.51 16.11 -31.23
N ALA A 12 46.90 14.98 -31.59
CA ALA A 12 45.43 14.82 -31.61
C ALA A 12 44.90 14.63 -30.17
N ALA A 13 44.26 15.66 -29.63
CA ALA A 13 43.53 15.54 -28.38
C ALA A 13 42.21 14.82 -28.63
N ILE A 14 42.10 13.55 -28.18
CA ILE A 14 40.84 12.81 -28.17
C ILE A 14 40.00 13.28 -26.98
N LEU A 15 38.97 14.10 -27.25
CA LEU A 15 37.95 14.41 -26.26
C LEU A 15 37.07 13.17 -26.06
N PHE A 16 37.22 12.53 -24.90
CA PHE A 16 36.22 11.56 -24.40
C PHE A 16 34.99 12.34 -23.92
N LEU A 17 33.95 12.44 -24.74
CA LEU A 17 32.64 12.79 -24.27
C LEU A 17 32.08 11.58 -23.49
N GLY A 18 32.25 11.60 -22.17
CA GLY A 18 31.56 10.67 -21.28
C GLY A 18 30.07 10.98 -21.32
N THR A 19 29.30 10.09 -21.94
CA THR A 19 27.82 10.12 -21.79
C THR A 19 27.51 9.80 -20.32
N VAL A 20 27.12 10.81 -19.56
CA VAL A 20 26.51 10.61 -18.25
C VAL A 20 25.18 9.92 -18.51
N ILE A 21 25.13 8.59 -18.34
CA ILE A 21 23.89 7.86 -18.28
C ILE A 21 23.26 8.26 -16.93
N THR A 22 22.40 9.26 -16.94
CA THR A 22 21.50 9.51 -15.82
C THR A 22 20.53 8.34 -15.80
N ALA A 23 20.64 7.47 -14.78
CA ALA A 23 19.61 6.48 -14.52
C ALA A 23 18.29 7.25 -14.38
N GLN A 24 17.34 6.99 -15.30
CA GLN A 24 15.99 7.50 -15.10
C GLN A 24 15.47 6.91 -13.80
N PRO A 25 14.90 7.73 -12.88
CA PRO A 25 14.24 7.19 -11.72
C PRO A 25 13.19 6.17 -12.19
N ALA A 26 13.06 5.06 -11.47
CA ALA A 26 12.06 4.05 -11.76
C ALA A 26 10.70 4.76 -11.94
N ALA A 27 10.08 4.58 -13.10
CA ALA A 27 8.80 5.20 -13.37
C ALA A 27 7.77 4.51 -12.46
N PHE A 28 7.25 5.24 -11.47
CA PHE A 28 6.11 4.78 -10.70
C PHE A 28 4.85 4.85 -11.55
N PRO A 29 3.84 3.98 -11.30
CA PRO A 29 2.60 4.04 -12.05
C PRO A 29 1.95 5.41 -11.89
N GLU A 30 1.43 5.94 -12.99
CA GLU A 30 0.64 7.15 -12.94
C GLU A 30 -0.65 6.91 -12.16
N ALA A 31 -1.18 7.99 -11.55
CA ALA A 31 -2.48 7.95 -10.90
C ALA A 31 -3.59 7.64 -11.90
N PHE A 32 -4.55 6.83 -11.49
CA PHE A 32 -5.71 6.48 -12.31
C PHE A 32 -6.96 6.27 -11.46
N ARG A 33 -8.12 6.40 -12.09
CA ARG A 33 -9.39 6.06 -11.46
C ARG A 33 -9.57 4.54 -11.46
N VAL A 34 -9.86 3.96 -10.31
CA VAL A 34 -10.13 2.52 -10.17
C VAL A 34 -11.59 2.24 -10.49
N ILE A 35 -12.51 2.82 -9.74
CA ILE A 35 -13.97 2.71 -9.91
C ILE A 35 -14.66 3.80 -9.08
N GLY A 36 -15.73 4.36 -9.60
CA GLY A 36 -16.52 5.38 -8.89
C GLY A 36 -15.64 6.53 -8.40
N ASN A 37 -15.58 6.72 -7.09
CA ASN A 37 -14.80 7.75 -6.43
C ASN A 37 -13.49 7.21 -5.80
N ILE A 38 -13.00 6.04 -6.23
CA ILE A 38 -11.76 5.42 -5.77
C ILE A 38 -10.69 5.60 -6.85
N TYR A 39 -9.52 6.12 -6.43
CA TYR A 39 -8.37 6.38 -7.27
C TYR A 39 -7.11 5.72 -6.69
N TRP A 40 -6.27 5.16 -7.55
CA TRP A 40 -4.90 4.80 -7.21
C TRP A 40 -4.02 6.05 -7.26
N VAL A 41 -3.31 6.32 -6.18
CA VAL A 41 -2.39 7.47 -6.06
C VAL A 41 -0.99 7.06 -5.59
N GLY A 42 -0.77 5.78 -5.32
CA GLY A 42 0.51 5.23 -4.88
C GLY A 42 1.54 5.08 -6.00
N GLY A 43 2.65 4.48 -5.64
CA GLY A 43 3.73 4.08 -6.53
C GLY A 43 3.93 2.56 -6.47
N GLU A 44 5.09 2.10 -6.02
CA GLU A 44 5.37 0.69 -5.77
C GLU A 44 4.45 0.11 -4.69
N TYR A 45 4.26 0.86 -3.61
CA TYR A 45 3.31 0.55 -2.55
C TYR A 45 1.99 1.25 -2.81
N GLY A 46 0.90 0.53 -2.54
CA GLY A 46 -0.45 0.99 -2.84
C GLY A 46 -0.91 2.11 -1.92
N SER A 47 -1.49 3.13 -2.53
CA SER A 47 -2.25 4.14 -1.81
C SER A 47 -3.50 4.45 -2.60
N TYR A 48 -4.63 4.54 -1.92
CA TYR A 48 -5.91 4.83 -2.54
C TYR A 48 -6.49 6.13 -1.99
N LEU A 49 -6.89 7.00 -2.90
CA LEU A 49 -7.66 8.20 -2.58
C LEU A 49 -9.15 7.91 -2.81
N ILE A 50 -9.95 8.03 -1.78
CA ILE A 50 -11.40 7.92 -1.86
C ILE A 50 -11.96 9.33 -1.75
N THR A 51 -12.51 9.85 -2.85
CA THR A 51 -12.93 11.24 -2.94
C THR A 51 -14.37 11.43 -2.50
N THR A 52 -14.66 12.55 -1.84
CA THR A 52 -16.02 12.93 -1.43
C THR A 52 -16.21 14.44 -1.53
N PRO A 53 -17.47 14.95 -1.55
CA PRO A 53 -17.73 16.38 -1.55
C PRO A 53 -17.25 17.12 -0.29
N GLN A 54 -16.99 16.40 0.81
CA GLN A 54 -16.58 16.99 2.11
C GLN A 54 -15.07 16.80 2.39
N GLY A 55 -14.32 16.39 1.39
CA GLY A 55 -12.90 16.07 1.49
C GLY A 55 -12.63 14.61 1.15
N HIS A 56 -11.42 14.11 1.41
CA HIS A 56 -10.97 12.82 0.94
C HIS A 56 -10.49 11.93 2.08
N ILE A 57 -10.58 10.61 1.85
CA ILE A 57 -9.96 9.59 2.70
C ILE A 57 -8.76 9.04 1.93
N LEU A 58 -7.60 8.98 2.57
CA LEU A 58 -6.40 8.35 2.04
C LEU A 58 -6.17 7.03 2.79
N LEU A 59 -6.13 5.93 2.03
CA LEU A 59 -5.78 4.61 2.54
C LEU A 59 -4.35 4.28 2.16
N ASP A 60 -3.51 4.05 3.14
CA ASP A 60 -2.07 3.86 3.10
C ASP A 60 -1.29 5.08 2.53
N THR A 61 -0.04 5.21 2.92
CA THR A 61 0.85 6.29 2.47
C THR A 61 2.19 5.79 1.95
N GLY A 62 2.35 4.46 1.90
CA GLY A 62 3.58 3.86 1.44
C GLY A 62 4.80 4.15 2.32
N SER A 63 5.99 3.93 1.75
CA SER A 63 7.26 4.33 2.34
C SER A 63 7.47 5.85 2.28
N THR A 64 8.54 6.36 2.90
CA THR A 64 8.86 7.80 2.90
C THR A 64 8.96 8.37 1.48
N GLU A 65 9.52 7.62 0.53
CA GLU A 65 9.68 8.03 -0.86
C GLU A 65 8.33 8.18 -1.59
N MET A 66 7.30 7.50 -1.10
CA MET A 66 5.96 7.58 -1.71
C MET A 66 5.23 8.88 -1.38
N HIS A 67 5.65 9.64 -0.36
CA HIS A 67 5.00 10.90 0.01
C HIS A 67 4.87 11.86 -1.20
N ASP A 68 5.98 12.16 -1.87
CA ASP A 68 5.98 13.11 -2.99
C ASP A 68 5.26 12.53 -4.23
N VAL A 69 5.31 11.21 -4.42
CA VAL A 69 4.57 10.49 -5.46
C VAL A 69 3.06 10.66 -5.24
N ILE A 70 2.57 10.41 -4.03
CA ILE A 70 1.15 10.55 -3.68
C ILE A 70 0.71 12.02 -3.85
N VAL A 71 1.48 12.97 -3.33
CA VAL A 71 1.18 14.41 -3.49
C VAL A 71 1.09 14.82 -4.96
N SER A 72 2.05 14.37 -5.79
CA SER A 72 2.05 14.62 -7.23
C SER A 72 0.83 13.98 -7.91
N ASN A 73 0.55 12.73 -7.58
CA ASN A 73 -0.55 11.97 -8.18
C ASN A 73 -1.93 12.54 -7.83
N VAL A 74 -2.14 12.94 -6.58
CA VAL A 74 -3.39 13.63 -6.15
C VAL A 74 -3.60 14.92 -6.96
N LYS A 75 -2.54 15.72 -7.14
CA LYS A 75 -2.60 16.97 -7.93
C LYS A 75 -2.84 16.70 -9.42
N LYS A 76 -2.21 15.68 -10.02
CA LYS A 76 -2.43 15.28 -11.41
C LYS A 76 -3.88 14.89 -11.69
N LEU A 77 -4.55 14.27 -10.70
CA LEU A 77 -5.98 13.95 -10.76
C LEU A 77 -6.89 15.17 -10.60
N GLY A 78 -6.34 16.36 -10.35
CA GLY A 78 -7.10 17.60 -10.16
C GLY A 78 -7.62 17.81 -8.74
N PHE A 79 -7.21 16.98 -7.78
CA PHE A 79 -7.60 17.12 -6.37
C PHE A 79 -6.58 17.95 -5.58
N LYS A 80 -7.02 18.51 -4.45
CA LYS A 80 -6.15 19.22 -3.51
C LYS A 80 -5.73 18.26 -2.40
N VAL A 81 -4.43 18.22 -2.12
CA VAL A 81 -3.88 17.36 -1.06
C VAL A 81 -4.41 17.75 0.31
N GLU A 82 -4.64 19.06 0.51
CA GLU A 82 -5.19 19.65 1.74
C GLU A 82 -6.65 19.23 2.02
N ASP A 83 -7.34 18.66 1.01
CA ASP A 83 -8.69 18.11 1.17
C ASP A 83 -8.69 16.68 1.69
N ILE A 84 -7.53 16.05 1.90
CA ILE A 84 -7.45 14.79 2.66
C ILE A 84 -7.76 15.10 4.12
N LYS A 85 -8.85 14.54 4.64
CA LYS A 85 -9.37 14.79 6.00
C LYS A 85 -9.18 13.60 6.92
N ILE A 86 -9.10 12.39 6.36
CA ILE A 86 -8.95 11.14 7.11
C ILE A 86 -7.86 10.32 6.44
N MET A 87 -6.98 9.74 7.24
CA MET A 87 -6.05 8.69 6.82
C MET A 87 -6.36 7.41 7.58
N ILE A 88 -6.40 6.31 6.84
CA ILE A 88 -6.57 4.96 7.35
C ILE A 88 -5.46 4.08 6.78
N SER A 89 -5.20 2.95 7.42
CA SER A 89 -4.20 1.99 6.93
C SER A 89 -4.77 0.59 6.76
N SER A 90 -4.23 -0.15 5.80
CA SER A 90 -4.47 -1.57 5.65
C SER A 90 -3.84 -2.34 6.80
N HIS A 91 -2.60 -1.98 7.15
CA HIS A 91 -1.85 -2.52 8.28
C HIS A 91 -0.62 -1.65 8.60
N ALA A 92 -0.05 -1.81 9.79
CA ALA A 92 1.04 -0.96 10.29
C ALA A 92 2.43 -1.57 10.02
N HIS A 93 2.76 -1.83 8.73
CA HIS A 93 4.15 -2.00 8.30
C HIS A 93 4.68 -0.72 7.66
N TRP A 94 5.99 -0.54 7.67
CA TRP A 94 6.66 0.68 7.20
C TRP A 94 6.30 1.05 5.76
N ASP A 95 6.16 0.07 4.88
CA ASP A 95 5.82 0.23 3.45
C ASP A 95 4.35 0.63 3.21
N HIS A 96 3.54 0.72 4.27
CA HIS A 96 2.15 1.20 4.22
C HIS A 96 1.93 2.51 5.00
N VAL A 97 2.69 2.73 6.09
CA VAL A 97 2.39 3.83 7.02
C VAL A 97 3.52 4.81 7.27
N GLN A 98 4.71 4.61 6.68
CA GLN A 98 5.87 5.46 6.94
C GLN A 98 5.64 6.91 6.51
N GLY A 99 4.82 7.15 5.48
CA GLY A 99 4.42 8.48 5.02
C GLY A 99 3.34 9.16 5.88
N HIS A 100 2.72 8.46 6.85
CA HIS A 100 1.59 9.02 7.63
C HIS A 100 1.95 10.31 8.37
N ALA A 101 3.09 10.37 9.05
CA ALA A 101 3.51 11.54 9.81
C ALA A 101 3.69 12.78 8.91
N ALA A 102 4.34 12.61 7.75
CA ALA A 102 4.54 13.68 6.78
C ALA A 102 3.21 14.14 6.17
N MET A 103 2.36 13.19 5.79
CA MET A 103 1.05 13.49 5.21
C MET A 103 0.13 14.18 6.23
N LYS A 104 0.10 13.73 7.48
CA LYS A 104 -0.64 14.39 8.58
C LYS A 104 -0.17 15.83 8.79
N LYS A 105 1.15 16.06 8.79
CA LYS A 105 1.71 17.40 8.91
C LYS A 105 1.30 18.32 7.75
N LEU A 106 1.21 17.78 6.54
CA LEU A 106 0.83 18.54 5.34
C LEU A 106 -0.67 18.86 5.30
N THR A 107 -1.52 17.92 5.69
CA THR A 107 -2.98 17.97 5.46
C THR A 107 -3.79 18.31 6.70
N GLY A 108 -3.25 18.04 7.89
CA GLY A 108 -4.00 18.08 9.15
C GLY A 108 -5.03 16.93 9.28
N ALA A 109 -4.94 15.90 8.44
CA ALA A 109 -5.86 14.78 8.43
C ALA A 109 -5.84 13.99 9.75
N GLN A 110 -7.02 13.48 10.14
CA GLN A 110 -7.13 12.56 11.27
C GLN A 110 -6.60 11.18 10.87
N VAL A 111 -5.74 10.61 11.69
CA VAL A 111 -5.29 9.22 11.58
C VAL A 111 -6.27 8.32 12.34
N VAL A 112 -6.86 7.35 11.65
CA VAL A 112 -7.79 6.38 12.21
C VAL A 112 -7.21 4.98 12.02
N ALA A 113 -7.04 4.23 13.09
CA ALA A 113 -6.45 2.91 13.04
C ALA A 113 -7.13 1.92 13.97
N LEU A 114 -7.08 0.64 13.65
CA LEU A 114 -7.57 -0.44 14.50
C LEU A 114 -6.61 -0.65 15.68
N GLY A 115 -7.13 -0.99 16.86
CA GLY A 115 -6.44 -0.92 18.14
C GLY A 115 -5.04 -1.54 18.17
N GLY A 116 -4.84 -2.72 17.57
CA GLY A 116 -3.51 -3.36 17.52
C GLY A 116 -2.47 -2.53 16.78
N ASP A 117 -2.84 -1.98 15.64
CA ASP A 117 -1.96 -1.15 14.80
C ASP A 117 -1.86 0.29 15.30
N ALA A 118 -2.88 0.79 15.99
CA ALA A 118 -2.83 2.12 16.63
C ALA A 118 -1.65 2.23 17.61
N ALA A 119 -1.41 1.19 18.42
CA ALA A 119 -0.28 1.15 19.34
C ALA A 119 1.08 1.17 18.61
N ALA A 120 1.19 0.46 17.48
CA ALA A 120 2.38 0.45 16.65
C ALA A 120 2.66 1.82 16.01
N LEU A 121 1.62 2.49 15.49
CA LEU A 121 1.69 3.83 14.91
C LEU A 121 2.13 4.89 15.92
N GLU A 122 1.54 4.89 17.13
CA GLU A 122 1.92 5.81 18.20
C GLU A 122 3.37 5.59 18.65
N ALA A 123 3.81 4.34 18.74
CA ALA A 123 5.18 4.02 19.15
C ALA A 123 6.21 4.22 18.03
N GLY A 124 5.79 4.28 16.76
CA GLY A 124 6.72 4.23 15.63
C GLY A 124 7.48 2.91 15.55
N GLN A 125 6.88 1.81 16.00
CA GLN A 125 7.51 0.50 16.08
C GLN A 125 6.54 -0.59 15.59
N ASP A 126 7.04 -1.45 14.73
CA ASP A 126 6.29 -2.61 14.26
C ASP A 126 6.12 -3.62 15.41
N ASN A 127 4.87 -3.89 15.76
CA ASN A 127 4.47 -4.87 16.78
C ASN A 127 4.00 -6.20 16.17
N SER A 128 4.15 -6.38 14.87
CA SER A 128 3.89 -7.67 14.22
C SER A 128 4.87 -8.74 14.67
N ALA A 129 4.61 -9.99 14.32
CA ALA A 129 5.51 -11.09 14.60
C ALA A 129 6.91 -10.91 13.96
N GLY A 130 7.01 -10.16 12.86
CA GLY A 130 8.26 -9.84 12.16
C GLY A 130 9.10 -8.78 12.85
N GLY A 131 8.48 -7.76 13.42
CA GLY A 131 9.15 -6.65 14.08
C GLY A 131 10.08 -5.88 13.13
N PHE A 132 9.59 -5.54 11.94
CA PHE A 132 10.39 -4.90 10.89
C PHE A 132 10.76 -3.46 11.28
N PRO A 133 11.99 -3.01 10.99
CA PRO A 133 12.39 -1.62 11.26
C PRO A 133 11.79 -0.65 10.25
N GLY A 134 11.87 0.65 10.53
CA GLY A 134 11.57 1.72 9.57
C GLY A 134 10.27 2.46 9.79
N MET A 135 9.44 2.08 10.76
CA MET A 135 8.24 2.85 11.09
C MET A 135 8.59 4.22 11.67
N ILE A 136 7.73 5.19 11.40
CA ILE A 136 7.79 6.55 11.94
C ILE A 136 6.56 6.77 12.80
N ALA A 137 6.76 7.25 14.04
CA ALA A 137 5.66 7.51 14.98
C ALA A 137 4.69 8.58 14.41
N VAL A 138 3.41 8.33 14.57
CA VAL A 138 2.35 9.27 14.24
C VAL A 138 1.22 9.18 15.26
N HIS A 139 0.69 10.32 15.69
CA HIS A 139 -0.45 10.35 16.60
C HIS A 139 -1.73 9.84 15.94
N VAL A 140 -2.40 8.87 16.56
CA VAL A 140 -3.67 8.28 16.15
C VAL A 140 -4.82 9.04 16.79
N ASP A 141 -5.57 9.80 16.00
CA ASP A 141 -6.65 10.64 16.51
C ASP A 141 -7.89 9.83 16.91
N ARG A 142 -8.09 8.67 16.29
CA ARG A 142 -9.23 7.80 16.56
C ARG A 142 -8.84 6.32 16.47
N VAL A 143 -8.93 5.64 17.60
CA VAL A 143 -8.80 4.17 17.66
C VAL A 143 -10.15 3.53 17.42
N ILE A 144 -10.21 2.58 16.51
CA ILE A 144 -11.41 1.83 16.15
C ILE A 144 -11.27 0.34 16.47
N LYS A 145 -12.39 -0.37 16.38
CA LYS A 145 -12.48 -1.82 16.56
C LYS A 145 -13.18 -2.48 15.37
N ASP A 146 -13.22 -3.79 15.41
CA ASP A 146 -13.88 -4.62 14.39
C ASP A 146 -15.33 -4.18 14.14
N GLY A 147 -15.69 -4.05 12.87
CA GLY A 147 -17.02 -3.65 12.42
C GLY A 147 -17.29 -2.15 12.45
N ASP A 148 -16.40 -1.33 13.05
CA ASP A 148 -16.59 0.12 13.08
C ASP A 148 -16.56 0.71 11.66
N ILE A 149 -17.21 1.88 11.54
CA ILE A 149 -17.36 2.58 10.27
C ILE A 149 -16.60 3.91 10.32
N VAL A 150 -15.83 4.17 9.26
CA VAL A 150 -15.27 5.48 8.94
C VAL A 150 -16.13 6.09 7.84
N SER A 151 -16.63 7.31 8.06
CA SER A 151 -17.54 7.98 7.13
C SER A 151 -17.07 9.39 6.83
N LEU A 152 -17.16 9.79 5.56
CA LEU A 152 -16.91 11.15 5.10
C LEU A 152 -17.75 11.43 3.84
N GLY A 153 -18.50 12.52 3.82
CA GLY A 153 -19.19 13.04 2.64
C GLY A 153 -20.08 12.03 1.91
N GLY A 154 -20.75 11.15 2.65
CA GLY A 154 -21.61 10.09 2.10
C GLY A 154 -20.92 8.77 1.78
N THR A 155 -19.59 8.73 1.77
CA THR A 155 -18.83 7.47 1.64
C THR A 155 -18.62 6.83 3.02
N THR A 156 -18.75 5.51 3.08
CA THR A 156 -18.55 4.70 4.29
C THR A 156 -17.57 3.58 4.03
N LEU A 157 -16.60 3.40 4.92
CA LEU A 157 -15.69 2.26 4.94
C LEU A 157 -15.89 1.50 6.24
N ARG A 158 -16.21 0.21 6.15
CA ARG A 158 -16.32 -0.69 7.30
C ARG A 158 -14.99 -1.39 7.52
N ALA A 159 -14.49 -1.34 8.74
CA ALA A 159 -13.32 -2.09 9.16
C ALA A 159 -13.68 -3.56 9.43
N LEU A 160 -13.04 -4.49 8.75
CA LEU A 160 -13.03 -5.90 9.10
C LEU A 160 -11.63 -6.22 9.66
N TRP A 161 -11.57 -6.48 10.95
CA TRP A 161 -10.31 -6.85 11.62
C TRP A 161 -9.82 -8.22 11.15
N THR A 162 -8.62 -8.25 10.60
CA THR A 162 -7.98 -9.46 10.03
C THR A 162 -6.55 -9.61 10.56
N PRO A 163 -6.38 -9.85 11.88
CA PRO A 163 -5.07 -9.91 12.52
C PRO A 163 -4.27 -11.13 12.06
N GLY A 164 -2.96 -11.05 12.23
CA GLY A 164 -2.00 -12.11 11.86
C GLY A 164 -0.82 -11.53 11.11
N HIS A 165 -1.06 -10.79 10.03
CA HIS A 165 -0.02 -10.05 9.32
C HIS A 165 0.56 -8.94 10.22
N THR A 166 -0.31 -8.09 10.76
CA THR A 166 -0.08 -7.26 11.95
C THR A 166 -1.19 -7.52 12.96
N GLN A 167 -1.10 -6.94 14.17
CA GLN A 167 -2.11 -7.11 15.20
C GLN A 167 -3.42 -6.36 14.88
N GLY A 168 -3.35 -5.31 14.08
CA GLY A 168 -4.47 -4.48 13.68
C GLY A 168 -4.77 -4.50 12.19
N ALA A 169 -4.23 -5.45 11.43
CA ALA A 169 -4.50 -5.56 10.00
C ALA A 169 -6.00 -5.52 9.71
N THR A 170 -6.38 -4.74 8.72
CA THR A 170 -7.79 -4.39 8.45
C THR A 170 -8.09 -4.50 6.97
N VAL A 171 -9.06 -5.35 6.62
CA VAL A 171 -9.71 -5.29 5.30
C VAL A 171 -10.77 -4.19 5.37
N TRP A 172 -10.61 -3.16 4.54
CA TRP A 172 -11.58 -2.09 4.43
C TRP A 172 -12.61 -2.42 3.35
N MET A 173 -13.89 -2.32 3.71
CA MET A 173 -15.00 -2.67 2.82
C MET A 173 -15.88 -1.47 2.56
N THR A 174 -16.23 -1.25 1.29
CA THR A 174 -17.15 -0.18 0.88
C THR A 174 -18.03 -0.63 -0.28
N THR A 175 -19.01 0.19 -0.63
CA THR A 175 -19.80 0.05 -1.84
C THR A 175 -19.70 1.34 -2.63
N VAL A 176 -19.40 1.24 -3.93
CA VAL A 176 -19.40 2.37 -4.85
C VAL A 176 -20.44 2.19 -5.94
N GLN A 177 -20.91 3.29 -6.48
CA GLN A 177 -21.85 3.29 -7.59
C GLN A 177 -21.16 3.72 -8.89
N GLU A 178 -21.35 2.95 -9.95
CA GLU A 178 -20.90 3.32 -11.30
C GLU A 178 -21.85 2.79 -12.35
N GLY A 179 -22.19 3.62 -13.35
CA GLY A 179 -23.11 3.24 -14.41
C GLY A 179 -24.49 2.79 -13.91
N GLY A 180 -24.96 3.28 -12.78
CA GLY A 180 -26.23 2.89 -12.16
C GLY A 180 -26.20 1.55 -11.41
N LYS A 181 -25.03 0.91 -11.27
CA LYS A 181 -24.82 -0.34 -10.53
C LYS A 181 -24.02 -0.09 -9.26
N ASN A 182 -24.28 -0.89 -8.23
CA ASN A 182 -23.50 -0.93 -7.01
C ASN A 182 -22.45 -2.04 -7.09
N TYR A 183 -21.23 -1.72 -6.73
CA TYR A 183 -20.10 -2.63 -6.66
C TYR A 183 -19.56 -2.69 -5.24
N SER A 184 -19.43 -3.90 -4.71
CA SER A 184 -18.75 -4.15 -3.44
C SER A 184 -17.24 -4.13 -3.65
N VAL A 185 -16.54 -3.33 -2.86
CA VAL A 185 -15.07 -3.16 -2.95
C VAL A 185 -14.47 -3.53 -1.61
N ALA A 186 -13.42 -4.34 -1.63
CA ALA A 186 -12.60 -4.62 -0.46
C ALA A 186 -11.14 -4.27 -0.75
N PHE A 187 -10.52 -3.55 0.18
CA PHE A 187 -9.09 -3.25 0.17
C PHE A 187 -8.36 -4.26 1.04
N ARG A 188 -7.32 -4.87 0.50
CA ARG A 188 -6.55 -5.89 1.18
C ARG A 188 -5.90 -5.37 2.46
N GLY A 189 -5.99 -6.15 3.56
CA GLY A 189 -5.41 -5.80 4.86
C GLY A 189 -4.06 -6.48 5.16
N GLY A 190 -3.80 -7.61 4.51
CA GLY A 190 -2.77 -8.57 4.91
C GLY A 190 -3.42 -9.76 5.61
N GLU A 191 -3.21 -10.99 5.10
CA GLU A 191 -3.94 -12.16 5.58
C GLU A 191 -3.08 -13.09 6.44
N VAL A 192 -1.78 -13.17 6.13
CA VAL A 192 -0.86 -14.10 6.78
C VAL A 192 0.46 -13.39 7.11
N PRO A 193 1.22 -13.88 8.10
CA PRO A 193 2.55 -13.36 8.41
C PRO A 193 3.50 -13.47 7.21
N ASN A 194 4.49 -12.60 7.15
CA ASN A 194 5.54 -12.67 6.14
C ASN A 194 6.37 -13.95 6.29
N ASP A 195 6.93 -14.42 5.17
CA ASP A 195 7.77 -15.61 5.15
C ASP A 195 9.00 -15.45 6.06
N GLY A 196 9.37 -16.51 6.75
CA GLY A 196 10.53 -16.53 7.64
C GLY A 196 10.33 -15.92 9.03
N VAL A 197 9.15 -15.38 9.30
CA VAL A 197 8.80 -14.83 10.62
C VAL A 197 8.63 -15.97 11.64
N PRO A 198 9.22 -15.89 12.85
CA PRO A 198 8.99 -16.87 13.90
C PRO A 198 7.52 -16.85 14.35
N LEU A 199 6.81 -17.97 14.19
CA LEU A 199 5.39 -18.08 14.56
C LEU A 199 5.18 -18.64 15.98
N ILE A 200 6.10 -19.49 16.46
CA ILE A 200 5.95 -20.18 17.74
C ILE A 200 6.66 -19.41 18.84
N ASN A 201 5.96 -19.20 19.96
CA ASN A 201 6.47 -18.46 21.13
C ASN A 201 6.97 -17.05 20.74
N ASN A 202 6.33 -16.40 19.78
CA ASN A 202 6.72 -15.06 19.36
C ASN A 202 6.35 -14.04 20.45
N PRO A 203 7.32 -13.31 21.04
CA PRO A 203 7.02 -12.39 22.14
C PRO A 203 6.31 -11.12 21.71
N ARG A 204 6.40 -10.72 20.41
CA ARG A 204 5.73 -9.53 19.87
C ARG A 204 4.27 -9.81 19.53
N HIS A 205 3.98 -11.00 19.00
CA HIS A 205 2.64 -11.40 18.61
C HIS A 205 2.38 -12.85 19.06
N PRO A 206 2.14 -13.08 20.36
CA PRO A 206 2.03 -14.43 20.92
C PRO A 206 0.88 -15.26 20.31
N THR A 207 -0.16 -14.60 19.82
CA THR A 207 -1.37 -15.20 19.24
C THR A 207 -1.36 -15.25 17.70
N VAL A 208 -0.22 -15.03 17.04
CA VAL A 208 -0.11 -14.88 15.60
C VAL A 208 -0.71 -16.06 14.81
N ILE A 209 -0.57 -17.28 15.31
CA ILE A 209 -1.13 -18.48 14.64
C ILE A 209 -2.64 -18.49 14.76
N GLU A 210 -3.19 -18.27 15.94
CA GLU A 210 -4.62 -18.24 16.23
C GLU A 210 -5.30 -17.10 15.47
N ASP A 211 -4.70 -15.92 15.50
CA ASP A 211 -5.17 -14.72 14.80
C ASP A 211 -5.21 -14.93 13.28
N THR A 212 -4.17 -15.53 12.72
CA THR A 212 -4.14 -15.85 11.29
C THR A 212 -5.21 -16.88 10.91
N ARG A 213 -5.42 -17.92 11.74
CA ARG A 213 -6.50 -18.90 11.53
C ARG A 213 -7.87 -18.22 11.53
N MET A 214 -8.10 -17.34 12.51
CA MET A 214 -9.35 -16.58 12.61
C MET A 214 -9.52 -15.70 11.35
N THR A 215 -8.50 -15.01 10.91
CA THR A 215 -8.52 -14.17 9.71
C THR A 215 -8.91 -14.98 8.47
N LEU A 216 -8.25 -16.11 8.22
CA LEU A 216 -8.56 -16.97 7.07
C LEU A 216 -9.99 -17.49 7.15
N GLN A 217 -10.48 -17.88 8.34
CA GLN A 217 -11.87 -18.30 8.53
C GLN A 217 -12.86 -17.18 8.24
N ARG A 218 -12.60 -15.98 8.72
CA ARG A 218 -13.45 -14.78 8.49
C ARG A 218 -13.53 -14.42 7.01
N LEU A 219 -12.37 -14.41 6.32
CA LEU A 219 -12.31 -14.09 4.89
C LEU A 219 -13.03 -15.15 4.06
N LYS A 220 -12.93 -16.43 4.40
CA LYS A 220 -13.70 -17.53 3.75
C LYS A 220 -15.21 -17.38 3.91
N ALA A 221 -15.66 -16.80 5.00
CA ALA A 221 -17.09 -16.57 5.26
C ALA A 221 -17.65 -15.35 4.51
N LEU A 222 -16.81 -14.51 3.93
CA LEU A 222 -17.26 -13.36 3.14
C LEU A 222 -17.80 -13.81 1.78
N LYS A 223 -18.87 -13.17 1.33
CA LYS A 223 -19.18 -13.15 -0.09
C LYS A 223 -18.03 -12.47 -0.82
N PRO A 224 -17.43 -13.08 -1.86
CA PRO A 224 -16.39 -12.43 -2.63
C PRO A 224 -16.83 -11.03 -3.09
N PRO A 225 -16.02 -9.99 -2.89
CA PRO A 225 -16.33 -8.65 -3.37
C PRO A 225 -16.25 -8.60 -4.90
N ASP A 226 -16.94 -7.64 -5.50
CA ASP A 226 -16.86 -7.42 -6.95
C ASP A 226 -15.45 -6.93 -7.36
N LEU A 227 -14.79 -6.16 -6.48
CA LEU A 227 -13.39 -5.74 -6.62
C LEU A 227 -12.63 -6.06 -5.34
N PHE A 228 -11.49 -6.72 -5.50
CA PHE A 228 -10.51 -6.92 -4.42
C PHE A 228 -9.22 -6.18 -4.75
N LEU A 229 -8.98 -5.07 -4.07
CA LEU A 229 -7.92 -4.14 -4.36
C LEU A 229 -6.69 -4.43 -3.51
N HIS A 230 -5.58 -4.69 -4.19
CA HIS A 230 -4.29 -4.95 -3.56
C HIS A 230 -3.60 -3.67 -3.12
N ASN A 231 -2.83 -3.77 -2.05
CA ASN A 231 -2.01 -2.70 -1.48
C ASN A 231 -0.56 -2.71 -1.97
N HIS A 232 -0.25 -3.47 -3.03
CA HIS A 232 1.02 -3.45 -3.75
C HIS A 232 0.75 -3.43 -5.25
N HIS A 233 1.44 -2.57 -6.00
CA HIS A 233 1.22 -2.38 -7.43
C HIS A 233 1.40 -3.66 -8.25
N GLN A 234 2.43 -4.45 -7.95
CA GLN A 234 2.72 -5.71 -8.65
C GLN A 234 1.56 -6.71 -8.66
N ASN A 235 0.62 -6.56 -7.72
CA ASN A 235 -0.55 -7.44 -7.60
C ASN A 235 -1.82 -6.87 -8.25
N LEU A 236 -1.75 -5.67 -8.85
CA LEU A 236 -2.87 -5.08 -9.58
C LEU A 236 -3.04 -5.63 -10.99
N GLY A 237 -2.14 -6.51 -11.44
CA GLY A 237 -2.18 -7.07 -12.79
C GLY A 237 -1.91 -6.07 -13.91
N ARG A 238 -1.34 -4.89 -13.58
CA ARG A 238 -1.04 -3.82 -14.53
C ARG A 238 0.46 -3.59 -14.63
N PRO A 239 1.00 -3.38 -15.86
CA PRO A 239 2.36 -2.90 -16.04
C PRO A 239 2.55 -1.51 -15.42
N LEU A 240 3.74 -1.25 -14.87
CA LEU A 240 4.11 0.05 -14.28
C LEU A 240 4.06 1.21 -15.28
N ASP A 241 4.23 0.92 -16.56
CA ASP A 241 4.29 1.88 -17.67
C ASP A 241 2.97 2.05 -18.41
N ALA A 242 1.91 1.38 -17.99
CA ALA A 242 0.59 1.53 -18.59
C ALA A 242 -0.04 2.87 -18.18
N ALA A 243 0.26 3.94 -18.90
CA ALA A 243 -0.49 5.18 -18.81
C ALA A 243 -1.94 4.94 -19.27
N LEU A 244 -2.89 4.97 -18.33
CA LEU A 244 -4.29 5.06 -18.69
C LEU A 244 -4.74 6.52 -18.61
N PRO A 245 -5.63 6.96 -19.51
CA PRO A 245 -6.34 8.20 -19.31
C PRO A 245 -6.96 8.23 -17.91
N VAL A 246 -6.97 9.39 -17.25
CA VAL A 246 -7.51 9.57 -15.88
C VAL A 246 -8.95 9.07 -15.78
N ASP A 247 -9.70 9.13 -16.87
CA ASP A 247 -11.11 8.70 -16.96
C ASP A 247 -11.26 7.20 -17.30
N SER A 248 -10.17 6.47 -17.50
CA SER A 248 -10.28 5.05 -17.84
C SER A 248 -10.58 4.21 -16.60
N HIS A 249 -11.49 3.27 -16.78
CA HIS A 249 -11.84 2.26 -15.81
C HIS A 249 -10.71 1.23 -15.67
N CYS A 250 -10.46 0.74 -14.45
CA CYS A 250 -9.48 -0.33 -14.26
C CYS A 250 -10.14 -1.70 -14.49
N ASP A 251 -10.28 -2.12 -15.75
CA ASP A 251 -10.89 -3.42 -16.07
C ASP A 251 -10.14 -4.59 -15.45
N THR A 252 -8.81 -4.50 -15.35
CA THR A 252 -7.97 -5.53 -14.73
C THR A 252 -8.12 -5.62 -13.21
N CYS A 253 -8.66 -4.58 -12.55
CA CYS A 253 -8.97 -4.61 -11.11
C CYS A 253 -10.27 -5.38 -10.81
N MET A 254 -11.04 -5.74 -11.82
CA MET A 254 -12.34 -6.40 -11.70
C MET A 254 -12.25 -7.92 -11.87
N ASP A 255 -11.18 -8.55 -11.42
CA ASP A 255 -11.06 -10.00 -11.43
C ASP A 255 -11.85 -10.62 -10.28
N ALA A 256 -13.02 -11.19 -10.57
CA ALA A 256 -13.88 -11.87 -9.61
C ALA A 256 -13.21 -13.06 -8.91
N LYS A 257 -12.13 -13.60 -9.47
CA LYS A 257 -11.35 -14.70 -8.88
C LYS A 257 -10.20 -14.22 -7.99
N ALA A 258 -9.77 -12.96 -8.11
CA ALA A 258 -8.60 -12.44 -7.40
C ALA A 258 -8.68 -12.69 -5.89
N PHE A 259 -9.85 -12.47 -5.29
CA PHE A 259 -10.08 -12.71 -3.87
C PHE A 259 -9.98 -14.20 -3.49
N THR A 260 -10.64 -15.08 -4.24
CA THR A 260 -10.64 -16.53 -3.94
C THR A 260 -9.27 -17.16 -4.18
N ASP A 261 -8.57 -16.74 -5.23
CA ASP A 261 -7.23 -17.23 -5.55
C ASP A 261 -6.18 -16.73 -4.54
N MET A 262 -6.31 -15.47 -4.10
CA MET A 262 -5.50 -14.94 -3.00
C MET A 262 -5.70 -15.76 -1.73
N LEU A 263 -6.95 -15.99 -1.34
CA LEU A 263 -7.29 -16.72 -0.11
C LEU A 263 -6.76 -18.15 -0.13
N ALA A 264 -6.87 -18.84 -1.26
CA ALA A 264 -6.34 -20.20 -1.42
C ALA A 264 -4.79 -20.23 -1.30
N ARG A 265 -4.10 -19.24 -1.90
CA ARG A 265 -2.65 -19.11 -1.76
C ARG A 265 -2.24 -18.81 -0.33
N SER A 266 -2.93 -17.87 0.34
CA SER A 266 -2.64 -17.49 1.72
C SER A 266 -2.81 -18.65 2.69
N GLU A 267 -3.87 -19.45 2.52
CA GLU A 267 -4.11 -20.65 3.35
C GLU A 267 -3.02 -21.72 3.16
N LYS A 268 -2.64 -21.98 1.92
CA LYS A 268 -1.57 -22.92 1.60
C LYS A 268 -0.25 -22.45 2.22
N ASN A 269 0.12 -21.20 1.99
CA ASN A 269 1.36 -20.62 2.50
C ASN A 269 1.41 -20.68 4.03
N PHE A 270 0.35 -20.26 4.70
CA PHE A 270 0.28 -20.29 6.15
C PHE A 270 0.37 -21.72 6.73
N THR A 271 -0.27 -22.68 6.08
CA THR A 271 -0.20 -24.10 6.48
C THR A 271 1.23 -24.62 6.42
N GLU A 272 1.98 -24.25 5.36
CA GLU A 272 3.39 -24.60 5.18
C GLU A 272 4.26 -23.91 6.23
N GLN A 273 4.06 -22.62 6.49
CA GLN A 273 4.78 -21.87 7.54
C GLN A 273 4.60 -22.49 8.94
N VAL A 274 3.38 -22.85 9.30
CA VAL A 274 3.11 -23.48 10.62
C VAL A 274 3.78 -24.85 10.72
N ARG A 275 3.65 -25.71 9.72
CA ARG A 275 4.31 -27.02 9.66
C ARG A 275 5.84 -26.88 9.81
N ASP A 276 6.45 -25.95 9.09
CA ASP A 276 7.90 -25.73 9.11
C ASP A 276 8.37 -25.12 10.44
N ALA A 277 7.53 -24.33 11.11
CA ALA A 277 7.79 -23.81 12.44
C ALA A 277 7.70 -24.91 13.51
N GLU A 278 6.75 -25.85 13.39
CA GLU A 278 6.59 -27.00 14.28
C GLU A 278 7.74 -28.01 14.14
N ALA A 279 8.26 -28.21 12.92
CA ALA A 279 9.38 -29.12 12.67
C ALA A 279 10.73 -28.62 13.24
N LYS A 280 10.85 -27.34 13.60
CA LYS A 280 12.04 -26.72 14.18
C LYS A 280 12.03 -26.67 15.72
N LYS A 281 10.99 -27.21 16.37
CA LYS A 281 10.90 -27.37 17.83
C LYS A 281 11.73 -28.57 18.32
#